data_ac36544ec5d2c8d29e864dcfa8d8df20
#
_entry.id   ac36544ec5d2c8d29e864dcfa8d8df20
#
_cell.length_a   1.000
_cell.length_b   1.000
_cell.length_c   1.000
_cell.angle_alpha   90.00
_cell.angle_beta   90.00
_cell.angle_gamma   90.00
#
_symmetry.space_group_name_H-M   'P 1'
#
loop_
_entity.id
_entity.type
_entity.pdbx_description
1 polymer ?
#
loop_
_entity_poly.entity_id
_entity_poly.type
_entity_poly.pdbx_seq_one_letter_code
_entity_poly.pdbx_strand_id
1 'polypeptide(L)'
;RKQGDKMNYHTSDALALSVLIEEVAGMPLSDFFYQKLYSKFGKDGYMHWTADKMGTTVSFSELTMTAKDWANFGKYLMEEKKSKSCLGSFFNEGVNNAVDTGNKNGSKYGYQSWVFNVNGKPEMVLQGHGGQFMVLNETTDTILLIISMSARYKAGNLFSNIHKFAEKLN
;
A
#
# COMPACT_ATOMS: atom_id res chain seq x y z
N ARG A 1 9.29 -1.54 25.74
CA ARG A 1 8.95 -0.45 24.81
C ARG A 1 7.48 -0.12 24.93
N LYS A 2 7.15 1.17 24.93
CA LYS A 2 5.77 1.60 24.84
C LYS A 2 5.26 1.37 23.42
N GLN A 3 4.03 0.93 23.29
CA GLN A 3 3.38 0.70 21.99
C GLN A 3 3.29 2.03 21.22
N GLY A 4 3.68 2.02 19.94
CA GLY A 4 3.66 3.21 19.09
C GLY A 4 4.91 4.11 19.13
N ASP A 5 5.88 3.87 20.00
CA ASP A 5 7.06 4.73 20.12
C ASP A 5 8.04 4.62 18.94
N LYS A 6 8.07 3.49 18.27
CA LYS A 6 9.00 3.24 17.17
C LYS A 6 8.47 2.14 16.25
N MET A 7 8.51 2.42 14.97
CA MET A 7 8.20 1.43 13.94
C MET A 7 9.22 0.28 14.00
N ASN A 8 8.72 -0.94 13.88
CA ASN A 8 9.50 -2.15 13.70
C ASN A 8 8.79 -3.00 12.65
N TYR A 9 9.28 -2.95 11.41
CA TYR A 9 8.64 -3.62 10.28
C TYR A 9 8.85 -5.13 10.35
N HIS A 10 7.75 -5.87 10.40
CA HIS A 10 7.75 -7.32 10.32
C HIS A 10 6.72 -7.81 9.32
N THR A 11 7.13 -8.70 8.44
CA THR A 11 6.27 -9.37 7.46
C THR A 11 5.17 -10.19 8.15
N SER A 12 5.47 -10.76 9.32
CA SER A 12 4.52 -11.51 10.14
C SER A 12 3.29 -10.71 10.58
N ASP A 13 3.40 -9.38 10.67
CA ASP A 13 2.27 -8.54 11.11
C ASP A 13 1.16 -8.55 10.06
N ALA A 14 1.52 -8.47 8.77
CA ALA A 14 0.56 -8.59 7.68
C ALA A 14 -0.08 -10.00 7.64
N LEU A 15 0.71 -11.05 7.90
CA LEU A 15 0.20 -12.42 7.95
C LEU A 15 -0.78 -12.61 9.11
N ALA A 16 -0.48 -12.08 10.30
CA ALA A 16 -1.38 -12.14 11.43
C ALA A 16 -2.73 -11.44 11.16
N LEU A 17 -2.69 -10.29 10.46
CA LEU A 17 -3.90 -9.59 10.02
C LEU A 17 -4.69 -10.42 9.02
N SER A 18 -4.04 -11.12 8.09
CA SER A 18 -4.75 -11.95 7.12
C SER A 18 -5.47 -13.12 7.79
N VAL A 19 -4.81 -13.82 8.71
CA VAL A 19 -5.43 -14.91 9.48
C VAL A 19 -6.66 -14.41 10.25
N LEU A 20 -6.56 -13.24 10.87
CA LEU A 20 -7.70 -12.62 11.57
C LEU A 20 -8.84 -12.29 10.61
N ILE A 21 -8.55 -11.75 9.45
CA ILE A 21 -9.57 -11.43 8.44
C ILE A 21 -10.23 -12.72 7.92
N GLU A 22 -9.44 -13.75 7.61
CA GLU A 22 -9.95 -15.03 7.14
C GLU A 22 -10.88 -15.68 8.17
N GLU A 23 -10.51 -15.65 9.45
CA GLU A 23 -11.33 -16.17 10.54
C GLU A 23 -12.67 -15.43 10.67
N VAL A 24 -12.64 -14.10 10.64
CA VAL A 24 -13.85 -13.27 10.76
C VAL A 24 -14.73 -13.35 9.51
N ALA A 25 -14.12 -13.41 8.33
CA ALA A 25 -14.83 -13.43 7.05
C ALA A 25 -15.36 -14.82 6.69
N GLY A 26 -14.82 -15.88 7.30
CA GLY A 26 -15.15 -17.27 6.96
C GLY A 26 -14.75 -17.69 5.56
N MET A 27 -13.73 -17.00 4.97
CA MET A 27 -13.22 -17.28 3.63
C MET A 27 -11.75 -16.84 3.52
N PRO A 28 -10.96 -17.37 2.53
CA PRO A 28 -9.61 -16.92 2.26
C PRO A 28 -9.54 -15.41 2.00
N LEU A 29 -8.44 -14.75 2.43
CA LEU A 29 -8.26 -13.32 2.21
C LEU A 29 -8.27 -12.95 0.73
N SER A 30 -7.73 -13.79 -0.15
CA SER A 30 -7.79 -13.59 -1.61
C SER A 30 -9.22 -13.48 -2.12
N ASP A 31 -10.13 -14.36 -1.66
CA ASP A 31 -11.54 -14.34 -2.04
C ASP A 31 -12.27 -13.14 -1.45
N PHE A 32 -11.98 -12.82 -0.18
CA PHE A 32 -12.52 -11.63 0.47
C PHE A 32 -12.10 -10.36 -0.27
N PHE A 33 -10.82 -10.23 -0.60
CA PHE A 33 -10.30 -9.10 -1.36
C PHE A 33 -10.94 -9.00 -2.76
N TYR A 34 -11.06 -10.12 -3.47
CA TYR A 34 -11.71 -10.17 -4.77
C TYR A 34 -13.14 -9.67 -4.69
N GLN A 35 -13.93 -10.22 -3.78
CA GLN A 35 -15.36 -9.90 -3.67
C GLN A 35 -15.62 -8.48 -3.14
N LYS A 36 -14.85 -8.02 -2.17
CA LYS A 36 -15.13 -6.76 -1.46
C LYS A 36 -14.41 -5.54 -2.02
N LEU A 37 -13.25 -5.75 -2.65
CA LEU A 37 -12.40 -4.66 -3.13
C LEU A 37 -12.16 -4.74 -4.64
N TYR A 38 -11.58 -5.82 -5.15
CA TYR A 38 -11.26 -5.94 -6.57
C TYR A 38 -12.47 -5.73 -7.46
N SER A 39 -13.64 -6.24 -7.09
CA SER A 39 -14.91 -6.03 -7.82
C SER A 39 -15.29 -4.56 -8.01
N LYS A 40 -14.75 -3.64 -7.20
CA LYS A 40 -15.05 -2.21 -7.30
C LYS A 40 -14.18 -1.48 -8.33
N PHE A 41 -12.96 -1.92 -8.53
CA PHE A 41 -11.99 -1.24 -9.40
C PHE A 41 -11.41 -2.11 -10.52
N GLY A 42 -11.37 -3.43 -10.37
CA GLY A 42 -10.83 -4.36 -11.37
C GLY A 42 -11.65 -4.35 -12.66
N LYS A 43 -10.96 -4.27 -13.78
CA LYS A 43 -11.58 -4.20 -15.13
C LYS A 43 -11.15 -5.36 -16.04
N ASP A 44 -9.93 -5.86 -15.83
CA ASP A 44 -9.35 -6.87 -16.73
C ASP A 44 -9.66 -8.31 -16.29
N GLY A 45 -10.30 -8.49 -15.10
CA GLY A 45 -10.72 -9.80 -14.59
C GLY A 45 -9.56 -10.72 -14.20
N TYR A 46 -8.33 -10.19 -14.10
CA TYR A 46 -7.16 -10.94 -13.70
C TYR A 46 -6.62 -10.44 -12.37
N MET A 47 -6.78 -11.28 -11.36
CA MET A 47 -6.16 -11.13 -10.06
C MET A 47 -5.67 -12.50 -9.58
N HIS A 48 -4.42 -12.57 -9.15
CA HIS A 48 -3.87 -13.74 -8.51
C HIS A 48 -3.20 -13.33 -7.20
N TRP A 49 -3.48 -14.06 -6.14
CA TRP A 49 -2.80 -13.94 -4.86
C TRP A 49 -2.38 -15.32 -4.38
N THR A 50 -1.10 -15.52 -4.17
CA THR A 50 -0.55 -16.82 -3.78
C THR A 50 -1.04 -17.22 -2.40
N ALA A 51 -1.34 -18.50 -2.22
CA ALA A 51 -1.63 -19.11 -0.93
C ALA A 51 -0.53 -20.16 -0.60
N ASP A 52 -0.36 -20.43 0.68
CA ASP A 52 0.50 -21.50 1.16
C ASP A 52 -0.15 -22.88 0.97
N LYS A 53 0.54 -23.94 1.38
CA LYS A 53 0.05 -25.32 1.27
C LYS A 53 -1.20 -25.61 2.10
N MET A 54 -1.51 -24.76 3.07
CA MET A 54 -2.70 -24.86 3.91
C MET A 54 -3.87 -24.04 3.38
N GLY A 55 -3.66 -23.30 2.28
CA GLY A 55 -4.65 -22.42 1.69
C GLY A 55 -4.67 -20.99 2.27
N THR A 56 -3.77 -20.68 3.21
CA THR A 56 -3.66 -19.33 3.79
C THR A 56 -3.04 -18.36 2.78
N THR A 57 -3.68 -17.24 2.54
CA THR A 57 -3.18 -16.23 1.60
C THR A 57 -1.88 -15.61 2.09
N VAL A 58 -0.86 -15.55 1.20
CA VAL A 58 0.44 -14.92 1.48
C VAL A 58 0.29 -13.40 1.45
N SER A 59 -0.33 -12.83 2.48
CA SER A 59 -0.81 -11.46 2.53
C SER A 59 0.26 -10.37 2.47
N PHE A 60 1.50 -10.72 2.74
CA PHE A 60 2.62 -9.78 2.73
C PHE A 60 3.29 -9.63 1.36
N SER A 61 2.90 -10.43 0.37
CA SER A 61 3.49 -10.40 -0.98
C SER A 61 2.61 -11.10 -2.02
N GLU A 62 3.07 -11.10 -3.27
CA GLU A 62 2.58 -11.93 -4.38
C GLU A 62 1.13 -11.68 -4.83
N LEU A 63 0.54 -10.53 -4.47
CA LEU A 63 -0.67 -10.07 -5.14
C LEU A 63 -0.31 -9.56 -6.54
N THR A 64 -0.87 -10.18 -7.56
CA THR A 64 -0.63 -9.87 -8.96
C THR A 64 -1.92 -9.43 -9.64
N MET A 65 -1.86 -8.30 -10.32
CA MET A 65 -2.93 -7.74 -11.18
C MET A 65 -2.30 -7.13 -12.42
N THR A 66 -3.11 -6.78 -13.42
CA THR A 66 -2.61 -6.00 -14.56
C THR A 66 -2.16 -4.60 -14.13
N ALA A 67 -1.25 -3.99 -14.90
CA ALA A 67 -0.83 -2.60 -14.65
C ALA A 67 -2.02 -1.63 -14.62
N LYS A 68 -3.01 -1.88 -15.47
CA LYS A 68 -4.23 -1.08 -15.54
C LYS A 68 -5.08 -1.23 -14.27
N ASP A 69 -5.23 -2.44 -13.74
CA ASP A 69 -5.98 -2.65 -12.51
C ASP A 69 -5.22 -2.13 -11.28
N TRP A 70 -3.89 -2.15 -11.28
CA TRP A 70 -3.11 -1.44 -10.27
C TRP A 70 -3.35 0.08 -10.32
N ALA A 71 -3.42 0.69 -11.52
CA ALA A 71 -3.77 2.11 -11.65
C ALA A 71 -5.21 2.40 -11.19
N ASN A 72 -6.16 1.53 -11.54
CA ASN A 72 -7.55 1.63 -11.08
C ASN A 72 -7.64 1.49 -9.55
N PHE A 73 -6.83 0.62 -8.93
CA PHE A 73 -6.74 0.51 -7.48
C PHE A 73 -6.25 1.81 -6.84
N GLY A 74 -5.20 2.41 -7.39
CA GLY A 74 -4.73 3.73 -6.92
C GLY A 74 -5.81 4.80 -7.01
N LYS A 75 -6.56 4.84 -8.11
CA LYS A 75 -7.70 5.75 -8.27
C LYS A 75 -8.78 5.49 -7.21
N TYR A 76 -9.15 4.24 -7.00
CA TYR A 76 -10.12 3.84 -5.97
C TYR A 76 -9.67 4.30 -4.58
N LEU A 77 -8.39 4.09 -4.22
CA LEU A 77 -7.85 4.54 -2.94
C LEU A 77 -7.91 6.07 -2.78
N MET A 78 -7.58 6.83 -3.83
CA MET A 78 -7.67 8.29 -3.79
C MET A 78 -9.11 8.78 -3.63
N GLU A 79 -10.07 8.16 -4.33
CA GLU A 79 -11.49 8.47 -4.19
C GLU A 79 -12.00 8.17 -2.78
N GLU A 80 -11.62 7.02 -2.21
CA GLU A 80 -11.97 6.67 -0.82
C GLU A 80 -11.38 7.65 0.19
N LYS A 81 -10.10 8.03 0.05
CA LYS A 81 -9.46 9.02 0.94
C LYS A 81 -10.15 10.38 0.92
N LYS A 82 -10.69 10.80 -0.22
CA LYS A 82 -11.48 12.04 -0.37
C LYS A 82 -12.90 11.88 0.18
N SER A 83 -13.37 10.66 0.33
CA SER A 83 -14.72 10.37 0.82
C SER A 83 -14.81 10.46 2.34
N LYS A 84 -16.03 10.64 2.87
CA LYS A 84 -16.32 10.52 4.30
C LYS A 84 -16.69 9.10 4.72
N SER A 85 -16.32 8.10 3.93
CA SER A 85 -16.55 6.70 4.25
C SER A 85 -15.72 6.23 5.43
N CYS A 86 -16.10 5.12 6.04
CA CYS A 86 -15.30 4.46 7.08
C CYS A 86 -13.89 4.12 6.57
N LEU A 87 -13.79 3.63 5.32
CA LEU A 87 -12.52 3.29 4.69
C LEU A 87 -11.66 4.54 4.43
N GLY A 88 -12.26 5.62 3.93
CA GLY A 88 -11.56 6.90 3.74
C GLY A 88 -11.03 7.47 5.05
N SER A 89 -11.83 7.43 6.11
CA SER A 89 -11.41 7.84 7.46
C SER A 89 -10.23 7.00 7.95
N PHE A 90 -10.29 5.68 7.77
CA PHE A 90 -9.20 4.76 8.14
C PHE A 90 -7.87 5.10 7.44
N PHE A 91 -7.90 5.35 6.13
CA PHE A 91 -6.68 5.74 5.40
C PHE A 91 -6.13 7.09 5.86
N ASN A 92 -6.99 8.07 6.09
CA ASN A 92 -6.58 9.40 6.54
C ASN A 92 -6.01 9.35 7.97
N GLU A 93 -6.59 8.56 8.86
CA GLU A 93 -6.04 8.31 10.19
C GLU A 93 -4.67 7.63 10.11
N GLY A 94 -4.49 6.65 9.20
CA GLY A 94 -3.22 5.98 8.97
C GLY A 94 -2.11 6.94 8.53
N VAL A 95 -2.44 7.92 7.68
CA VAL A 95 -1.52 8.97 7.26
C VAL A 95 -1.22 9.94 8.41
N ASN A 96 -2.24 10.43 9.10
CA ASN A 96 -2.12 11.44 10.14
C ASN A 96 -1.40 10.93 11.41
N ASN A 97 -1.58 9.64 11.75
CA ASN A 97 -0.99 9.00 12.92
C ASN A 97 0.25 8.17 12.58
N ALA A 98 0.80 8.32 11.37
CA ALA A 98 1.99 7.58 10.94
C ALA A 98 3.20 7.91 11.83
N VAL A 99 3.90 6.86 12.27
CA VAL A 99 5.08 6.96 13.14
C VAL A 99 6.36 7.02 12.32
N ASP A 100 7.37 7.69 12.85
CA ASP A 100 8.69 7.78 12.21
C ASP A 100 9.33 6.39 12.09
N THR A 101 9.87 6.10 10.92
CA THR A 101 10.55 4.83 10.66
C THR A 101 12.02 4.87 11.10
N GLY A 102 12.57 6.05 11.37
CA GLY A 102 13.99 6.26 11.61
C GLY A 102 14.85 6.19 10.33
N ASN A 103 14.24 6.10 9.16
CA ASN A 103 14.92 6.12 7.88
C ASN A 103 15.42 7.54 7.54
N LYS A 104 16.60 7.63 6.93
CA LYS A 104 17.21 8.91 6.52
C LYS A 104 16.38 9.72 5.52
N ASN A 105 15.44 9.07 4.83
CA ASN A 105 14.53 9.71 3.87
C ASN A 105 13.31 10.37 4.52
N GLY A 106 13.19 10.36 5.85
CA GLY A 106 12.07 10.96 6.59
C GLY A 106 10.74 10.26 6.40
N SER A 107 10.73 9.00 5.91
CA SER A 107 9.50 8.25 5.75
C SER A 107 8.87 7.92 7.09
N LYS A 108 7.54 7.88 7.10
CA LYS A 108 6.72 7.39 8.23
C LYS A 108 5.96 6.14 7.81
N TYR A 109 5.37 5.44 8.76
CA TYR A 109 4.56 4.25 8.52
C TYR A 109 3.30 4.26 9.39
N GLY A 110 2.14 4.02 8.80
CA GLY A 110 0.87 3.95 9.50
C GLY A 110 -0.13 3.06 8.80
N TYR A 111 -0.84 2.23 9.54
CA TYR A 111 -1.90 1.35 9.06
C TYR A 111 -1.51 0.56 7.80
N GLN A 112 -0.36 -0.11 7.84
CA GLN A 112 0.22 -0.91 6.74
C GLN A 112 0.59 -0.09 5.47
N SER A 113 0.73 1.22 5.59
CA SER A 113 1.13 2.10 4.50
C SER A 113 2.35 2.93 4.85
N TRP A 114 3.19 3.18 3.85
CA TRP A 114 4.25 4.18 3.96
C TRP A 114 3.66 5.57 3.77
N VAL A 115 4.25 6.54 4.44
CA VAL A 115 3.88 7.95 4.31
C VAL A 115 5.14 8.76 4.02
N PHE A 116 5.12 9.50 2.92
CA PHE A 116 6.22 10.37 2.51
C PHE A 116 5.77 11.83 2.49
N ASN A 117 6.71 12.72 2.74
CA ASN A 117 6.47 14.13 2.51
C ASN A 117 6.69 14.43 1.02
N VAL A 118 5.65 14.85 0.32
CA VAL A 118 5.69 15.30 -1.07
C VAL A 118 5.25 16.76 -1.09
N ASN A 119 6.15 17.68 -1.44
CA ASN A 119 5.86 19.13 -1.46
C ASN A 119 5.27 19.68 -0.14
N GLY A 120 5.80 19.22 0.98
CA GLY A 120 5.36 19.67 2.31
C GLY A 120 4.12 18.96 2.84
N LYS A 121 3.53 18.03 2.09
CA LYS A 121 2.35 17.26 2.50
C LYS A 121 2.65 15.78 2.72
N PRO A 122 2.05 15.15 3.73
CA PRO A 122 2.16 13.72 3.92
C PRO A 122 1.28 12.99 2.91
N GLU A 123 1.88 12.17 2.05
CA GLU A 123 1.20 11.39 1.03
C GLU A 123 1.35 9.89 1.27
N MET A 124 0.28 9.15 1.02
CA MET A 124 0.27 7.69 1.15
C MET A 124 1.04 7.03 0.01
N VAL A 125 1.91 6.08 0.36
CA VAL A 125 2.70 5.32 -0.60
C VAL A 125 2.58 3.83 -0.32
N LEU A 126 2.21 3.06 -1.33
CA LEU A 126 2.32 1.61 -1.30
C LEU A 126 3.65 1.21 -1.92
N GLN A 127 4.39 0.39 -1.20
CA GLN A 127 5.72 -0.07 -1.61
C GLN A 127 5.81 -1.58 -1.58
N GLY A 128 6.23 -2.16 -2.71
CA GLY A 128 6.54 -3.58 -2.82
C GLY A 128 8.04 -3.87 -2.90
N HIS A 129 8.42 -5.10 -2.58
CA HIS A 129 9.78 -5.61 -2.74
C HIS A 129 10.14 -5.69 -4.22
N GLY A 130 11.36 -5.30 -4.60
CA GLY A 130 11.80 -5.29 -6.01
C GLY A 130 11.55 -3.97 -6.74
N GLY A 131 11.09 -2.91 -6.05
CA GLY A 131 10.97 -1.56 -6.59
C GLY A 131 9.60 -1.25 -7.18
N GLN A 132 8.56 -1.89 -6.69
CA GLN A 132 7.19 -1.48 -6.98
C GLN A 132 6.80 -0.31 -6.08
N PHE A 133 6.17 0.70 -6.67
CA PHE A 133 5.64 1.85 -5.93
C PHE A 133 4.33 2.33 -6.51
N MET A 134 3.45 2.74 -5.62
CA MET A 134 2.29 3.54 -5.94
C MET A 134 2.28 4.75 -5.01
N VAL A 135 2.45 5.95 -5.54
CA VAL A 135 2.37 7.21 -4.81
C VAL A 135 1.03 7.85 -5.12
N LEU A 136 0.26 8.15 -4.08
CA LEU A 136 -1.02 8.84 -4.20
C LEU A 136 -0.79 10.32 -3.86
N ASN A 137 -0.65 11.18 -4.88
CA ASN A 137 -0.50 12.62 -4.70
C ASN A 137 -1.86 13.30 -4.79
N GLU A 138 -2.45 13.57 -3.63
CA GLU A 138 -3.77 14.21 -3.54
C GLU A 138 -3.74 15.68 -3.94
N THR A 139 -2.60 16.34 -3.84
CA THR A 139 -2.46 17.75 -4.18
C THR A 139 -2.62 18.00 -5.69
N THR A 140 -2.05 17.10 -6.50
CA THR A 140 -2.08 17.21 -7.96
C THR A 140 -3.08 16.26 -8.62
N ASP A 141 -3.82 15.50 -7.80
CA ASP A 141 -4.74 14.45 -8.26
C ASP A 141 -4.05 13.41 -9.18
N THR A 142 -2.81 13.06 -8.82
CA THR A 142 -1.95 12.22 -9.65
C THR A 142 -1.58 10.92 -8.94
N ILE A 143 -1.57 9.83 -9.67
CA ILE A 143 -1.06 8.54 -9.23
C ILE A 143 0.22 8.23 -9.99
N LEU A 144 1.33 8.07 -9.28
CA LEU A 144 2.56 7.53 -9.85
C LEU A 144 2.63 6.04 -9.56
N LEU A 145 2.55 5.23 -10.60
CA LEU A 145 2.69 3.77 -10.51
C LEU A 145 4.01 3.33 -11.16
N ILE A 146 4.84 2.64 -10.38
CA ILE A 146 6.07 2.02 -10.85
C ILE A 146 5.95 0.52 -10.66
N ILE A 147 6.05 -0.23 -11.76
CA ILE A 147 6.07 -1.69 -11.78
C ILE A 147 7.49 -2.14 -12.10
N SER A 148 8.11 -2.84 -11.18
CA SER A 148 9.50 -3.31 -11.28
C SER A 148 9.67 -4.65 -10.58
N MET A 149 10.61 -5.46 -11.08
CA MET A 149 11.05 -6.72 -10.46
C MET A 149 12.58 -6.76 -10.51
N SER A 150 13.23 -5.82 -9.82
CA SER A 150 14.69 -5.71 -9.84
C SER A 150 15.34 -6.33 -8.60
N ALA A 151 16.09 -7.39 -8.80
CA ALA A 151 16.92 -7.99 -7.75
C ALA A 151 18.08 -7.07 -7.28
N ARG A 152 18.43 -6.05 -8.07
CA ARG A 152 19.48 -5.06 -7.78
C ARG A 152 18.91 -3.75 -7.22
N TYR A 153 17.67 -3.76 -6.84
CA TYR A 153 16.99 -2.62 -6.28
C TYR A 153 17.69 -2.13 -5.01
N LYS A 154 18.07 -0.84 -5.01
CA LYS A 154 18.55 -0.13 -3.83
C LYS A 154 17.49 0.88 -3.41
N ALA A 155 16.75 0.55 -2.39
CA ALA A 155 15.62 1.34 -1.90
C ALA A 155 15.95 2.84 -1.78
N GLY A 156 17.08 3.18 -1.18
CA GLY A 156 17.46 4.57 -0.91
C GLY A 156 17.58 5.46 -2.16
N ASN A 157 18.12 4.94 -3.26
CA ASN A 157 18.30 5.73 -4.50
C ASN A 157 16.97 5.90 -5.25
N LEU A 158 16.13 4.86 -5.24
CA LEU A 158 14.85 4.92 -5.93
C LEU A 158 13.88 5.85 -5.18
N PHE A 159 13.88 5.84 -3.86
CA PHE A 159 13.09 6.78 -3.04
C PHE A 159 13.42 8.23 -3.35
N SER A 160 14.71 8.59 -3.37
CA SER A 160 15.14 9.95 -3.71
C SER A 160 14.68 10.36 -5.11
N ASN A 161 14.69 9.46 -6.08
CA ASN A 161 14.26 9.74 -7.45
C ASN A 161 12.73 9.83 -7.57
N ILE A 162 11.98 8.97 -6.87
CA ILE A 162 10.51 9.01 -6.84
C ILE A 162 10.05 10.32 -6.18
N HIS A 163 10.67 10.73 -5.09
CA HIS A 163 10.40 11.99 -4.42
C HIS A 163 10.57 13.17 -5.40
N LYS A 164 11.72 13.25 -6.03
CA LYS A 164 12.04 14.30 -7.02
C LYS A 164 11.11 14.27 -8.24
N PHE A 165 10.66 13.09 -8.65
CA PHE A 165 9.72 12.96 -9.76
C PHE A 165 8.31 13.40 -9.35
N ALA A 166 7.84 12.95 -8.18
CA ALA A 166 6.54 13.37 -7.64
C ALA A 166 6.46 14.89 -7.42
N GLU A 167 7.59 15.54 -7.02
CA GLU A 167 7.69 16.99 -6.90
C GLU A 167 7.61 17.72 -8.24
N LYS A 168 8.01 17.08 -9.34
CA LYS A 168 7.98 17.67 -10.70
C LYS A 168 6.65 17.53 -11.43
N LEU A 169 5.70 16.76 -10.88
CA LEU A 169 4.36 16.60 -11.43
C LEU A 169 3.39 17.75 -11.05
N ASN A 170 3.94 18.85 -10.54
CA ASN A 170 3.20 20.08 -10.23
C ASN A 170 3.20 21.05 -11.40
#